data_bfd1ac2055e1589f8bb7506f5bfaffc9
#
_entry.id   bfd1ac2055e1589f8bb7506f5bfaffc9
#
_cell.length_a   1.000
_cell.length_b   1.000
_cell.length_c   1.000
_cell.angle_alpha   90.00
_cell.angle_beta   90.00
_cell.angle_gamma   90.00
#
_symmetry.space_group_name_H-M   'P 1'
#
loop_
_entity.id
_entity.type
_entity.pdbx_description
1 polymer ?
#
loop_
_entity_poly.entity_id
_entity_poly.type
_entity_poly.pdbx_seq_one_letter_code
_entity_poly.pdbx_strand_id
1 'polypeptide(L)'
;MTPALTALLPGAADAELEDWGPLPEATGHPMAVHGVELWVDDGKSAGIWQCTAGPSYWRQDENEVIYVLSGRMTVTPDGGKPVDVGAGDIAVFPLGWTGTWDIHETVRKVYAIF
;
A
#
# COMPACT_ATOMS: atom_id res chain seq x y z
N MET A 1 27.81 -17.12 4.86
CA MET A 1 27.90 -15.75 5.43
C MET A 1 26.50 -15.18 5.57
N THR A 2 26.19 -14.59 6.72
CA THR A 2 24.89 -13.93 6.96
C THR A 2 24.98 -12.49 6.49
N PRO A 3 24.08 -12.02 5.60
CA PRO A 3 24.06 -10.62 5.21
C PRO A 3 23.82 -9.71 6.41
N ALA A 4 24.46 -8.55 6.40
CA ALA A 4 24.16 -7.52 7.38
C ALA A 4 22.79 -6.90 7.11
N LEU A 5 22.19 -6.29 8.12
CA LEU A 5 21.01 -5.46 7.93
C LEU A 5 21.36 -4.31 6.98
N THR A 6 20.63 -4.18 5.87
CA THR A 6 20.94 -3.19 4.84
C THR A 6 19.97 -2.01 4.83
N ALA A 7 18.79 -2.14 5.49
CA ALA A 7 17.79 -1.10 5.51
C ALA A 7 17.03 -1.11 6.83
N LEU A 8 16.76 0.09 7.35
CA LEU A 8 16.03 0.26 8.59
C LEU A 8 15.30 1.60 8.55
N LEU A 9 14.01 1.60 8.83
CA LEU A 9 13.22 2.81 9.01
C LEU A 9 12.64 2.82 10.42
N PRO A 10 13.28 3.54 11.35
CA PRO A 10 12.76 3.66 12.71
C PRO A 10 11.44 4.42 12.73
N GLY A 11 10.51 4.00 13.62
CA GLY A 11 9.26 4.73 13.82
C GLY A 11 8.41 4.81 12.55
N ALA A 12 8.24 3.70 11.84
CA ALA A 12 7.56 3.66 10.54
C ALA A 12 6.17 4.28 10.57
N ALA A 13 5.45 4.20 11.71
CA ALA A 13 4.11 4.76 11.83
C ALA A 13 4.09 6.29 11.74
N ASP A 14 5.18 6.94 12.11
CA ASP A 14 5.29 8.41 12.19
C ASP A 14 6.44 8.98 11.34
N ALA A 15 7.14 8.15 10.60
CA ALA A 15 8.28 8.56 9.79
C ALA A 15 7.88 9.60 8.74
N GLU A 16 8.78 10.52 8.43
CA GLU A 16 8.62 11.44 7.30
C GLU A 16 8.65 10.65 6.00
N LEU A 17 7.75 11.00 5.08
CA LEU A 17 7.61 10.36 3.79
C LEU A 17 7.93 11.36 2.67
N GLU A 18 8.37 10.83 1.54
CA GLU A 18 8.58 11.59 0.32
C GLU A 18 7.25 11.81 -0.41
N ASP A 19 7.11 12.94 -1.07
CA ASP A 19 5.96 13.20 -1.93
C ASP A 19 6.13 12.41 -3.25
N TRP A 20 5.22 11.48 -3.51
CA TRP A 20 5.22 10.68 -4.73
C TRP A 20 4.20 11.16 -5.77
N GLY A 21 3.55 12.30 -5.51
CA GLY A 21 2.58 12.86 -6.43
C GLY A 21 1.20 12.22 -6.36
N PRO A 22 0.34 12.51 -7.35
CA PRO A 22 -1.01 11.95 -7.38
C PRO A 22 -1.01 10.46 -7.71
N LEU A 23 -2.02 9.75 -7.19
CA LEU A 23 -2.21 8.34 -7.46
C LEU A 23 -2.76 8.14 -8.88
N PRO A 24 -2.03 7.45 -9.78
CA PRO A 24 -2.53 7.20 -11.14
C PRO A 24 -3.82 6.37 -11.18
N GLU A 25 -3.99 5.47 -10.21
CA GLU A 25 -5.14 4.57 -10.12
C GLU A 25 -6.41 5.23 -9.58
N ALA A 26 -6.36 6.49 -9.17
CA ALA A 26 -7.54 7.20 -8.67
C ALA A 26 -8.63 7.29 -9.73
N THR A 27 -9.87 6.98 -9.34
CA THR A 27 -11.02 6.97 -10.25
C THR A 27 -11.99 8.12 -10.01
N GLY A 28 -11.78 8.90 -8.96
CA GLY A 28 -12.58 10.07 -8.62
C GLY A 28 -11.71 11.34 -8.60
N HIS A 29 -11.70 12.01 -7.47
CA HIS A 29 -10.86 13.20 -7.28
C HIS A 29 -9.37 12.81 -7.14
N PRO A 30 -8.43 13.76 -7.31
CA PRO A 30 -7.01 13.48 -7.11
C PRO A 30 -6.73 13.01 -5.68
N MET A 31 -5.88 12.00 -5.57
CA MET A 31 -5.44 11.43 -4.31
C MET A 31 -3.93 11.58 -4.21
N ALA A 32 -3.43 12.02 -3.05
CA ALA A 32 -2.01 12.29 -2.85
C ALA A 32 -1.31 11.08 -2.24
N VAL A 33 -0.19 10.69 -2.85
CA VAL A 33 0.63 9.57 -2.40
C VAL A 33 1.94 10.07 -1.82
N HIS A 34 2.32 9.50 -0.68
CA HIS A 34 3.62 9.70 -0.06
C HIS A 34 4.20 8.33 0.32
N GLY A 35 5.50 8.22 0.36
CA GLY A 35 6.11 6.94 0.72
C GLY A 35 7.60 6.99 0.91
N VAL A 36 8.15 5.83 1.24
CA VAL A 36 9.58 5.56 1.27
C VAL A 36 9.79 4.16 0.70
N GLU A 37 10.61 4.06 -0.34
CA GLU A 37 11.08 2.77 -0.83
C GLU A 37 12.29 2.38 0.01
N LEU A 38 12.09 1.46 0.94
CA LEU A 38 13.12 1.06 1.88
C LEU A 38 14.13 0.11 1.26
N TRP A 39 13.67 -0.74 0.35
CA TRP A 39 14.49 -1.76 -0.30
C TRP A 39 13.91 -2.12 -1.65
N VAL A 40 14.76 -2.34 -2.62
CA VAL A 40 14.38 -2.79 -3.96
C VAL A 40 15.44 -3.75 -4.50
N ASP A 41 15.00 -4.83 -5.13
CA ASP A 41 15.89 -5.80 -5.76
C ASP A 41 15.11 -6.63 -6.80
N ASP A 42 15.47 -6.48 -8.07
CA ASP A 42 14.99 -7.30 -9.19
C ASP A 42 13.46 -7.53 -9.14
N GLY A 43 12.70 -6.44 -9.24
CA GLY A 43 11.23 -6.49 -9.27
C GLY A 43 10.57 -6.71 -7.93
N LYS A 44 11.34 -6.80 -6.85
CA LYS A 44 10.85 -6.91 -5.48
C LYS A 44 11.13 -5.63 -4.75
N SER A 45 10.22 -5.22 -3.87
CA SER A 45 10.41 -4.00 -3.08
C SER A 45 9.66 -4.08 -1.77
N ALA A 46 10.09 -3.24 -0.84
CA ALA A 46 9.41 -3.07 0.44
C ALA A 46 9.56 -1.63 0.91
N GLY A 47 8.56 -1.12 1.59
CA GLY A 47 8.60 0.24 2.11
C GLY A 47 7.31 0.65 2.79
N ILE A 48 7.10 1.96 2.81
CA ILE A 48 5.90 2.60 3.33
C ILE A 48 5.18 3.31 2.19
N TRP A 49 3.87 3.15 2.14
CA TRP A 49 3.00 3.85 1.20
C TRP A 49 1.86 4.47 1.98
N GLN A 50 1.58 5.73 1.71
CA GLN A 50 0.48 6.47 2.30
C GLN A 50 -0.33 7.14 1.20
N CYS A 51 -1.66 7.10 1.33
CA CYS A 51 -2.55 7.71 0.35
C CYS A 51 -3.76 8.32 1.01
N THR A 52 -4.14 9.49 0.54
CA THR A 52 -5.34 10.20 1.02
C THR A 52 -6.61 9.50 0.57
N ALA A 53 -7.75 9.88 1.18
CA ALA A 53 -9.05 9.27 0.93
C ALA A 53 -9.49 9.40 -0.53
N GLY A 54 -10.21 8.41 -1.00
CA GLY A 54 -10.80 8.37 -2.33
C GLY A 54 -10.87 6.97 -2.91
N PRO A 55 -11.59 6.80 -4.04
CA PRO A 55 -11.69 5.53 -4.74
C PRO A 55 -10.56 5.34 -5.74
N SER A 56 -10.12 4.10 -5.90
CA SER A 56 -9.09 3.71 -6.87
C SER A 56 -9.36 2.31 -7.39
N TYR A 57 -8.91 2.02 -8.62
CA TYR A 57 -9.05 0.70 -9.22
C TYR A 57 -7.67 0.12 -9.49
N TRP A 58 -7.48 -1.16 -9.13
CA TRP A 58 -6.18 -1.81 -9.12
C TRP A 58 -6.16 -3.07 -9.96
N ARG A 59 -5.04 -3.26 -10.64
CA ARG A 59 -4.63 -4.52 -11.26
C ARG A 59 -3.27 -4.87 -10.71
N GLN A 60 -3.17 -5.99 -10.03
CA GLN A 60 -1.91 -6.39 -9.41
C GLN A 60 -1.04 -7.13 -10.43
N ASP A 61 0.05 -6.49 -10.83
CA ASP A 61 1.04 -7.07 -11.73
C ASP A 61 2.08 -7.89 -10.98
N GLU A 62 2.03 -7.88 -9.67
CA GLU A 62 2.93 -8.58 -8.75
C GLU A 62 2.15 -8.99 -7.51
N ASN A 63 2.73 -9.86 -6.69
CA ASN A 63 2.15 -10.13 -5.38
C ASN A 63 2.43 -8.97 -4.44
N GLU A 64 1.47 -8.63 -3.62
CA GLU A 64 1.65 -7.60 -2.60
C GLU A 64 1.08 -8.08 -1.27
N VAL A 65 1.89 -7.98 -0.20
CA VAL A 65 1.41 -8.09 1.16
C VAL A 65 1.49 -6.73 1.82
N ILE A 66 0.45 -6.38 2.58
CA ILE A 66 0.41 -5.11 3.32
C ILE A 66 0.10 -5.35 4.79
N TYR A 67 0.63 -4.45 5.62
CA TYR A 67 0.22 -4.30 7.01
C TYR A 67 -0.18 -2.86 7.22
N VAL A 68 -1.43 -2.61 7.60
CA VAL A 68 -1.96 -1.25 7.76
C VAL A 68 -1.55 -0.69 9.11
N LEU A 69 -0.83 0.43 9.08
CA LEU A 69 -0.38 1.13 10.28
C LEU A 69 -1.44 2.11 10.79
N SER A 70 -2.15 2.78 9.89
CA SER A 70 -3.18 3.75 10.24
C SER A 70 -4.17 3.93 9.09
N GLY A 71 -5.35 4.45 9.41
CA GLY A 71 -6.41 4.66 8.45
C GLY A 71 -7.27 3.43 8.22
N ARG A 72 -8.19 3.54 7.26
CA ARG A 72 -9.07 2.42 6.89
C ARG A 72 -9.57 2.58 5.47
N MET A 73 -9.86 1.46 4.84
CA MET A 73 -10.39 1.40 3.48
C MET A 73 -11.33 0.22 3.33
N THR A 74 -12.17 0.26 2.29
CA THR A 74 -12.95 -0.88 1.85
C THR A 74 -12.34 -1.43 0.57
N VAL A 75 -12.04 -2.71 0.56
CA VAL A 75 -11.48 -3.42 -0.59
C VAL A 75 -12.57 -4.29 -1.19
N THR A 76 -12.81 -4.15 -2.49
CA THR A 76 -13.84 -4.94 -3.20
C THR A 76 -13.18 -5.63 -4.39
N PRO A 77 -12.92 -6.95 -4.29
CA PRO A 77 -12.47 -7.71 -5.46
C PRO A 77 -13.52 -7.65 -6.58
N ASP A 78 -13.09 -7.65 -7.83
CA ASP A 78 -14.04 -7.74 -8.95
C ASP A 78 -14.86 -9.01 -8.81
N GLY A 79 -16.20 -8.86 -8.86
CA GLY A 79 -17.13 -9.95 -8.66
C GLY A 79 -17.25 -10.48 -7.23
N GLY A 80 -16.54 -9.87 -6.29
CA GLY A 80 -16.55 -10.25 -4.88
C GLY A 80 -17.30 -9.28 -3.99
N LYS A 81 -17.23 -9.53 -2.68
CA LYS A 81 -17.88 -8.70 -1.66
C LYS A 81 -16.92 -7.69 -1.07
N PRO A 82 -17.41 -6.51 -0.65
CA PRO A 82 -16.58 -5.54 0.06
C PRO A 82 -16.03 -6.11 1.37
N VAL A 83 -14.78 -5.79 1.65
CA VAL A 83 -14.09 -6.16 2.89
C VAL A 83 -13.46 -4.91 3.48
N ASP A 84 -13.71 -4.66 4.76
CA ASP A 84 -13.07 -3.57 5.47
C ASP A 84 -11.66 -3.95 5.91
N VAL A 85 -10.71 -3.04 5.68
CA VAL A 85 -9.30 -3.20 6.04
C VAL A 85 -8.88 -1.94 6.79
N GLY A 86 -8.31 -2.10 7.97
CA GLY A 86 -7.92 -0.98 8.80
C GLY A 86 -6.65 -1.24 9.60
N ALA A 87 -6.32 -0.29 10.47
CA ALA A 87 -5.11 -0.34 11.28
C ALA A 87 -4.98 -1.68 12.02
N GLY A 88 -3.82 -2.30 11.92
CA GLY A 88 -3.53 -3.60 12.51
C GLY A 88 -3.85 -4.80 11.64
N ASP A 89 -4.49 -4.60 10.49
CA ASP A 89 -4.82 -5.69 9.58
C ASP A 89 -3.68 -5.99 8.61
N ILE A 90 -3.56 -7.26 8.25
CA ILE A 90 -2.68 -7.72 7.18
C ILE A 90 -3.53 -8.25 6.03
N ALA A 91 -3.16 -7.90 4.80
CA ALA A 91 -3.86 -8.36 3.61
C ALA A 91 -2.87 -8.76 2.53
N VAL A 92 -3.28 -9.68 1.67
CA VAL A 92 -2.48 -10.13 0.53
C VAL A 92 -3.28 -9.90 -0.75
N PHE A 93 -2.64 -9.26 -1.72
CA PHE A 93 -3.17 -9.08 -3.07
C PHE A 93 -2.28 -9.88 -4.01
N PRO A 94 -2.70 -11.07 -4.43
CA PRO A 94 -1.87 -11.91 -5.29
C PRO A 94 -1.80 -11.36 -6.71
N LEU A 95 -0.75 -11.74 -7.42
CA LEU A 95 -0.62 -11.45 -8.85
C LEU A 95 -1.92 -11.76 -9.59
N GLY A 96 -2.40 -10.82 -10.38
CA GLY A 96 -3.64 -10.95 -11.14
C GLY A 96 -4.89 -10.49 -10.42
N TRP A 97 -4.79 -10.13 -9.14
CA TRP A 97 -5.92 -9.58 -8.40
C TRP A 97 -6.39 -8.27 -9.04
N THR A 98 -7.70 -8.11 -9.19
CA THR A 98 -8.31 -6.86 -9.65
C THR A 98 -9.45 -6.45 -8.72
N GLY A 99 -9.59 -5.15 -8.53
CA GLY A 99 -10.65 -4.64 -7.69
C GLY A 99 -10.48 -3.18 -7.31
N THR A 100 -11.34 -2.74 -6.43
CA THR A 100 -11.41 -1.35 -5.97
C THR A 100 -10.90 -1.23 -4.54
N TRP A 101 -10.13 -0.19 -4.27
CA TRP A 101 -9.81 0.27 -2.92
C TRP A 101 -10.48 1.61 -2.72
N ASP A 102 -11.41 1.69 -1.78
CA ASP A 102 -12.06 2.93 -1.39
C ASP A 102 -11.50 3.35 -0.03
N ILE A 103 -10.57 4.29 -0.05
CA ILE A 103 -9.91 4.78 1.16
C ILE A 103 -10.83 5.80 1.82
N HIS A 104 -11.23 5.53 3.06
CA HIS A 104 -12.11 6.39 3.86
C HIS A 104 -11.33 7.39 4.69
N GLU A 105 -10.22 6.94 5.28
CA GLU A 105 -9.29 7.76 6.05
C GLU A 105 -7.90 7.49 5.51
N THR A 106 -7.06 8.51 5.38
CA THR A 106 -5.69 8.35 4.89
C THR A 106 -5.06 7.08 5.42
N VAL A 107 -4.68 6.19 4.51
CA VAL A 107 -4.06 4.90 4.84
C VAL A 107 -2.56 5.02 4.79
N ARG A 108 -1.89 4.59 5.85
CA ARG A 108 -0.45 4.33 5.84
C ARG A 108 -0.24 2.84 6.04
N LYS A 109 0.53 2.23 5.15
CA LYS A 109 0.79 0.78 5.19
C LYS A 109 2.28 0.49 4.99
N VAL A 110 2.73 -0.59 5.60
CA VAL A 110 3.94 -1.28 5.17
C VAL A 110 3.56 -2.16 3.99
N TYR A 111 4.36 -2.16 2.94
CA TYR A 111 4.14 -3.05 1.80
C TYR A 111 5.38 -3.86 1.49
N ALA A 112 5.17 -5.04 0.94
CA ALA A 112 6.19 -5.83 0.27
C ALA A 112 5.61 -6.36 -1.04
N ILE A 113 6.34 -6.15 -2.12
CA ILE A 113 5.98 -6.56 -3.48
C ILE A 113 6.98 -7.61 -3.92
N PHE A 114 6.46 -8.71 -4.50
CA PHE A 114 7.33 -9.83 -4.88
C PHE A 114 6.74 -10.73 -5.95
#